data_d96662b74b07b25b226aee2bf92c4f96
#
_entry.id   d96662b74b07b25b226aee2bf92c4f96
#
_cell.length_a   1.000
_cell.length_b   1.000
_cell.length_c   1.000
_cell.angle_alpha   90.00
_cell.angle_beta   90.00
_cell.angle_gamma   90.00
#
_symmetry.space_group_name_H-M   'P 1'
#
loop_
_entity.id
_entity.type
_entity.pdbx_description
1 polymer ?
#
loop_
_entity_poly.entity_id
_entity_poly.type
_entity_poly.pdbx_seq_one_letter_code
_entity_poly.pdbx_strand_id
1 'polypeptide(L)'
;DSIIDGIGVYESRKEAGRILAREFPVDADLVIGVPESGIDAAIGYSEESGIPYEKGIVKNNYIGRTFIKPTQQERAKSVRLKLNPLLTSVKGKRVVMIDDSIVRGTTCDRIVTMLRKAGAKEVHLRISSPPFTWPCYYGTDIPSKGELIACKHTVDEICKISGADSLGYLPADKLSQMLLNKANGICTACFTGKYPTEIPQKLLEGKERGGVDFDKKLVKDKQ
;
A
#
# COMPACT_ATOMS: atom_id res chain seq x y z
N ASP A 1 -4.01 -18.52 2.37
CA ASP A 1 -4.84 -19.51 3.06
C ASP A 1 -4.53 -19.59 4.58
N SER A 2 -4.00 -18.49 5.13
CA SER A 2 -3.65 -18.43 6.56
C SER A 2 -4.87 -18.07 7.41
N ILE A 3 -4.97 -18.70 8.57
CA ILE A 3 -5.94 -18.35 9.62
C ILE A 3 -5.15 -17.83 10.82
N ILE A 4 -5.45 -16.61 11.28
CA ILE A 4 -4.82 -15.98 12.43
C ILE A 4 -5.95 -15.62 13.42
N ASP A 5 -5.86 -16.11 14.66
CA ASP A 5 -6.86 -15.90 15.70
C ASP A 5 -8.29 -16.27 15.26
N GLY A 6 -8.43 -17.35 14.46
CA GLY A 6 -9.71 -17.80 13.92
C GLY A 6 -10.26 -16.95 12.77
N ILE A 7 -9.47 -16.04 12.21
CA ILE A 7 -9.85 -15.17 11.10
C ILE A 7 -9.02 -15.55 9.86
N GLY A 8 -9.70 -15.83 8.76
CA GLY A 8 -9.05 -16.03 7.46
C GLY A 8 -8.46 -14.73 6.93
N VAL A 9 -7.16 -14.71 6.64
CA VAL A 9 -6.47 -13.51 6.13
C VAL A 9 -7.07 -13.05 4.80
N TYR A 10 -7.44 -13.96 3.93
CA TYR A 10 -8.11 -13.68 2.67
C TYR A 10 -9.43 -12.92 2.88
N GLU A 11 -10.31 -13.43 3.76
CA GLU A 11 -11.60 -12.79 4.05
C GLU A 11 -11.43 -11.41 4.70
N SER A 12 -10.46 -11.26 5.59
CA SER A 12 -10.12 -9.98 6.20
C SER A 12 -9.70 -8.94 5.15
N ARG A 13 -8.88 -9.33 4.18
CA ARG A 13 -8.47 -8.45 3.08
C ARG A 13 -9.64 -8.08 2.16
N LYS A 14 -10.52 -9.04 1.85
CA LYS A 14 -11.76 -8.75 1.09
C LYS A 14 -12.65 -7.77 1.83
N GLU A 15 -12.83 -7.95 3.14
CA GLU A 15 -13.64 -7.02 3.94
C GLU A 15 -13.05 -5.61 3.95
N ALA A 16 -11.72 -5.45 3.98
CA ALA A 16 -11.09 -4.15 3.79
C ALA A 16 -11.51 -3.49 2.46
N GLY A 17 -11.59 -4.27 1.40
CA GLY A 17 -12.07 -3.79 0.09
C GLY A 17 -13.54 -3.38 0.11
N ARG A 18 -14.42 -4.16 0.75
CA ARG A 18 -15.84 -3.81 0.90
C ARG A 18 -16.02 -2.52 1.70
N ILE A 19 -15.28 -2.36 2.80
CA ILE A 19 -15.28 -1.12 3.58
C ILE A 19 -14.86 0.07 2.71
N LEU A 20 -13.79 -0.05 1.92
CA LEU A 20 -13.34 1.00 1.02
C LEU A 20 -14.39 1.39 -0.02
N ALA A 21 -15.16 0.42 -0.53
CA ALA A 21 -16.24 0.71 -1.48
C ALA A 21 -17.39 1.51 -0.82
N ARG A 22 -17.72 1.20 0.44
CA ARG A 22 -18.74 1.93 1.21
C ARG A 22 -18.29 3.33 1.60
N GLU A 23 -17.04 3.49 2.06
CA GLU A 23 -16.51 4.77 2.56
C GLU A 23 -16.08 5.72 1.43
N PHE A 24 -15.61 5.17 0.31
CA PHE A 24 -15.07 5.95 -0.82
C PHE A 24 -15.63 5.44 -2.17
N PRO A 25 -16.96 5.50 -2.36
CA PRO A 25 -17.55 5.13 -3.64
C PRO A 25 -17.08 6.05 -4.77
N VAL A 26 -17.02 5.53 -5.98
CA VAL A 26 -16.67 6.30 -7.18
C VAL A 26 -17.32 5.68 -8.40
N ASP A 27 -17.69 6.51 -9.37
CA ASP A 27 -18.17 6.04 -10.67
C ASP A 27 -16.96 5.68 -11.55
N ALA A 28 -16.79 4.40 -11.81
CA ALA A 28 -15.68 3.85 -12.56
C ALA A 28 -16.11 2.63 -13.39
N ASP A 29 -15.28 2.26 -14.36
CA ASP A 29 -15.59 1.18 -15.30
C ASP A 29 -14.95 -0.15 -14.89
N LEU A 30 -13.95 -0.11 -13.99
CA LEU A 30 -13.10 -1.24 -13.70
C LEU A 30 -12.44 -1.13 -12.33
N VAL A 31 -12.39 -2.24 -11.59
CA VAL A 31 -11.55 -2.40 -10.38
C VAL A 31 -10.36 -3.28 -10.71
N ILE A 32 -9.16 -2.84 -10.32
CA ILE A 32 -7.92 -3.62 -10.43
C ILE A 32 -7.20 -3.66 -9.09
N GLY A 33 -6.47 -4.76 -8.82
CA GLY A 33 -5.57 -4.87 -7.67
C GLY A 33 -4.11 -4.75 -8.08
N VAL A 34 -3.30 -4.07 -7.29
CA VAL A 34 -1.85 -4.11 -7.44
C VAL A 34 -1.36 -5.48 -6.99
N PRO A 35 -0.73 -6.29 -7.86
CA PRO A 35 -0.33 -7.63 -7.50
C PRO A 35 0.88 -7.65 -6.55
N GLU A 36 0.91 -8.54 -5.55
CA GLU A 36 -0.13 -9.54 -5.22
C GLU A 36 -1.07 -9.03 -4.11
N SER A 37 -0.62 -8.11 -3.27
CA SER A 37 -1.23 -7.73 -1.98
C SER A 37 -2.56 -6.98 -2.14
N GLY A 38 -2.75 -6.23 -3.22
CA GLY A 38 -3.97 -5.47 -3.47
C GLY A 38 -5.12 -6.29 -4.10
N ILE A 39 -4.86 -7.52 -4.54
CA ILE A 39 -5.84 -8.31 -5.30
C ILE A 39 -7.07 -8.67 -4.46
N ASP A 40 -6.87 -9.18 -3.25
CA ASP A 40 -7.96 -9.66 -2.41
C ASP A 40 -8.92 -8.52 -2.02
N ALA A 41 -8.36 -7.36 -1.68
CA ALA A 41 -9.14 -6.17 -1.38
C ALA A 41 -9.84 -5.60 -2.65
N ALA A 42 -9.23 -5.72 -3.84
CA ALA A 42 -9.88 -5.34 -5.09
C ALA A 42 -11.10 -6.21 -5.39
N ILE A 43 -11.03 -7.50 -5.13
CA ILE A 43 -12.18 -8.40 -5.25
C ILE A 43 -13.29 -7.96 -4.29
N GLY A 44 -12.97 -7.68 -3.02
CA GLY A 44 -13.94 -7.19 -2.05
C GLY A 44 -14.58 -5.85 -2.43
N TYR A 45 -13.79 -4.91 -2.97
CA TYR A 45 -14.29 -3.63 -3.49
C TYR A 45 -15.26 -3.84 -4.66
N SER A 46 -14.91 -4.73 -5.60
CA SER A 46 -15.76 -5.07 -6.74
C SER A 46 -17.08 -5.70 -6.31
N GLU A 47 -17.06 -6.65 -5.38
CA GLU A 47 -18.26 -7.29 -4.86
C GLU A 47 -19.24 -6.30 -4.22
N GLU A 48 -18.74 -5.32 -3.47
CA GLU A 48 -19.55 -4.33 -2.76
C GLU A 48 -20.06 -3.22 -3.70
N SER A 49 -19.18 -2.72 -4.58
CA SER A 49 -19.50 -1.60 -5.47
C SER A 49 -20.30 -2.01 -6.72
N GLY A 50 -20.26 -3.29 -7.09
CA GLY A 50 -20.82 -3.77 -8.36
C GLY A 50 -19.96 -3.43 -9.59
N ILE A 51 -18.84 -2.71 -9.44
CA ILE A 51 -17.91 -2.42 -10.53
C ILE A 51 -17.10 -3.69 -10.83
N PRO A 52 -16.98 -4.14 -12.09
CA PRO A 52 -16.32 -5.39 -12.43
C PRO A 52 -14.83 -5.37 -12.08
N TYR A 53 -14.34 -6.48 -11.51
CA TYR A 53 -12.91 -6.71 -11.30
C TYR A 53 -12.29 -7.34 -12.54
N GLU A 54 -11.18 -6.80 -13.00
CA GLU A 54 -10.32 -7.42 -14.02
C GLU A 54 -8.84 -7.32 -13.62
N LYS A 55 -8.04 -8.17 -14.23
CA LYS A 55 -6.59 -8.08 -14.12
C LYS A 55 -6.08 -6.91 -14.97
N GLY A 56 -5.76 -5.79 -14.34
CA GLY A 56 -5.22 -4.60 -15.03
C GLY A 56 -3.69 -4.51 -15.01
N ILE A 57 -3.03 -5.24 -14.10
CA ILE A 57 -1.58 -5.26 -13.91
C ILE A 57 -1.09 -6.70 -13.80
N VAL A 58 -0.01 -7.02 -14.47
CA VAL A 58 0.70 -8.31 -14.37
C VAL A 58 2.05 -8.10 -13.70
N LYS A 59 2.36 -8.96 -12.74
CA LYS A 59 3.67 -9.03 -12.10
C LYS A 59 4.56 -10.04 -12.83
N ASN A 60 5.76 -9.60 -13.20
CA ASN A 60 6.77 -10.50 -13.73
C ASN A 60 7.50 -11.20 -12.57
N ASN A 61 7.21 -12.48 -12.38
CA ASN A 61 7.78 -13.28 -11.30
C ASN A 61 9.26 -13.69 -11.52
N TYR A 62 9.79 -13.56 -12.73
CA TYR A 62 11.20 -13.80 -13.04
C TYR A 62 12.13 -12.70 -12.50
N ILE A 63 11.56 -11.54 -12.12
CA ILE A 63 12.32 -10.43 -11.56
C ILE A 63 12.22 -10.50 -10.03
N GLY A 64 13.33 -10.88 -9.38
CA GLY A 64 13.44 -11.01 -7.93
C GLY A 64 13.21 -9.71 -7.15
N ARG A 65 13.42 -9.74 -5.83
CA ARG A 65 13.24 -8.59 -4.93
C ARG A 65 14.11 -7.42 -5.36
N THR A 66 13.49 -6.30 -5.73
CA THR A 66 14.15 -5.11 -6.28
C THR A 66 14.86 -4.24 -5.25
N PHE A 67 14.63 -4.47 -3.93
CA PHE A 67 15.24 -3.69 -2.84
C PHE A 67 16.74 -3.96 -2.64
N ILE A 68 17.26 -5.05 -3.20
CA ILE A 68 18.65 -5.48 -3.04
C ILE A 68 19.59 -4.78 -4.04
N LYS A 69 19.06 -3.98 -4.95
CA LYS A 69 19.90 -3.29 -5.95
C LYS A 69 20.51 -2.00 -5.39
N PRO A 70 21.83 -1.77 -5.62
CA PRO A 70 22.57 -0.72 -4.93
C PRO A 70 22.19 0.70 -5.35
N THR A 71 21.71 0.95 -6.58
CA THR A 71 21.39 2.30 -7.02
C THR A 71 19.89 2.57 -7.18
N GLN A 72 19.48 3.83 -6.97
CA GLN A 72 18.10 4.26 -7.14
C GLN A 72 17.60 4.15 -8.58
N GLN A 73 18.50 4.32 -9.57
CA GLN A 73 18.18 4.15 -10.99
C GLN A 73 17.92 2.68 -11.35
N GLU A 74 18.69 1.74 -10.80
CA GLU A 74 18.47 0.31 -11.00
C GLU A 74 17.22 -0.19 -10.29
N ARG A 75 16.91 0.36 -9.11
CA ARG A 75 15.64 0.12 -8.42
C ARG A 75 14.45 0.62 -9.26
N ALA A 76 14.56 1.80 -9.86
CA ALA A 76 13.54 2.37 -10.75
C ALA A 76 13.32 1.55 -12.02
N LYS A 77 14.39 1.10 -12.68
CA LYS A 77 14.33 0.18 -13.83
C LYS A 77 13.68 -1.16 -13.47
N SER A 78 14.03 -1.70 -12.31
CA SER A 78 13.52 -2.99 -11.84
C SER A 78 12.04 -2.98 -11.52
N VAL A 79 11.48 -1.87 -11.01
CA VAL A 79 10.03 -1.73 -10.79
C VAL A 79 9.29 -1.70 -12.13
N ARG A 80 9.82 -1.02 -13.16
CA ARG A 80 9.23 -1.02 -14.52
C ARG A 80 9.22 -2.41 -15.17
N LEU A 81 10.21 -3.24 -14.88
CA LEU A 81 10.28 -4.61 -15.41
C LEU A 81 9.38 -5.58 -14.62
N LYS A 82 9.04 -5.23 -13.38
CA LYS A 82 8.30 -6.09 -12.47
C LYS A 82 6.78 -6.02 -12.64
N LEU A 83 6.24 -4.84 -12.92
CA LEU A 83 4.81 -4.60 -13.10
C LEU A 83 4.53 -4.09 -14.51
N ASN A 84 3.60 -4.73 -15.21
CA ASN A 84 3.21 -4.37 -16.57
C ASN A 84 1.70 -4.17 -16.66
N PRO A 85 1.20 -3.04 -17.21
CA PRO A 85 -0.22 -2.81 -17.38
C PRO A 85 -0.75 -3.66 -18.55
N LEU A 86 -1.96 -4.17 -18.39
CA LEU A 86 -2.69 -4.81 -19.48
C LEU A 86 -3.46 -3.73 -20.25
N LEU A 87 -2.92 -3.32 -21.39
CA LEU A 87 -3.48 -2.25 -22.22
C LEU A 87 -4.94 -2.52 -22.61
N THR A 88 -5.26 -3.77 -22.93
CA THR A 88 -6.61 -4.21 -23.33
C THR A 88 -7.64 -4.00 -22.22
N SER A 89 -7.24 -4.12 -20.96
CA SER A 89 -8.12 -3.93 -19.80
C SER A 89 -8.30 -2.46 -19.43
N VAL A 90 -7.21 -1.65 -19.47
CA VAL A 90 -7.21 -0.31 -18.87
C VAL A 90 -7.40 0.85 -19.83
N LYS A 91 -7.15 0.66 -21.14
CA LYS A 91 -7.21 1.74 -22.13
C LYS A 91 -8.61 2.34 -22.25
N GLY A 92 -8.72 3.66 -22.06
CA GLY A 92 -9.97 4.42 -22.15
C GLY A 92 -10.92 4.25 -20.97
N LYS A 93 -10.51 3.49 -19.92
CA LYS A 93 -11.32 3.18 -18.73
C LYS A 93 -11.02 4.12 -17.57
N ARG A 94 -12.05 4.37 -16.75
CA ARG A 94 -11.93 4.94 -15.40
C ARG A 94 -11.67 3.77 -14.47
N VAL A 95 -10.53 3.78 -13.78
CA VAL A 95 -10.01 2.62 -13.06
C VAL A 95 -9.97 2.90 -11.56
N VAL A 96 -10.55 2.02 -10.75
CA VAL A 96 -10.28 1.95 -9.31
C VAL A 96 -9.08 1.03 -9.10
N MET A 97 -7.97 1.58 -8.64
CA MET A 97 -6.76 0.84 -8.32
C MET A 97 -6.67 0.61 -6.82
N ILE A 98 -6.65 -0.66 -6.41
CA ILE A 98 -6.53 -1.04 -5.00
C ILE A 98 -5.08 -1.46 -4.70
N ASP A 99 -4.49 -0.88 -3.66
CA ASP A 99 -3.19 -1.29 -3.14
C ASP A 99 -3.26 -1.51 -1.62
N ASP A 100 -2.26 -2.19 -1.04
CA ASP A 100 -2.24 -2.51 0.39
C ASP A 100 -1.86 -1.30 1.25
N SER A 101 -0.88 -0.52 0.82
CA SER A 101 -0.33 0.56 1.65
C SER A 101 0.43 1.62 0.84
N ILE A 102 0.48 2.85 1.35
CA ILE A 102 1.41 3.88 0.89
C ILE A 102 2.34 4.26 2.04
N VAL A 103 3.62 3.94 1.90
CA VAL A 103 4.64 4.27 2.90
C VAL A 103 5.43 5.50 2.48
N ARG A 104 6.18 5.43 1.39
CA ARG A 104 7.01 6.53 0.84
C ARG A 104 6.36 7.25 -0.35
N GLY A 105 5.31 6.70 -0.93
CA GLY A 105 4.60 7.26 -2.09
C GLY A 105 5.23 6.98 -3.46
N THR A 106 6.50 6.63 -3.53
CA THR A 106 7.23 6.47 -4.81
C THR A 106 6.77 5.31 -5.69
N THR A 107 6.22 4.24 -5.10
CA THR A 107 5.69 3.09 -5.85
C THR A 107 4.34 3.43 -6.46
N CYS A 108 3.48 4.08 -5.67
CA CYS A 108 2.14 4.47 -6.07
C CYS A 108 2.15 5.44 -7.27
N ASP A 109 2.94 6.54 -7.20
CA ASP A 109 3.15 7.48 -8.31
C ASP A 109 3.55 6.78 -9.62
N ARG A 110 4.48 5.82 -9.54
CA ARG A 110 4.94 5.06 -10.71
C ARG A 110 3.84 4.19 -11.30
N ILE A 111 3.02 3.54 -10.47
CA ILE A 111 1.94 2.68 -10.96
C ILE A 111 0.85 3.53 -11.60
N VAL A 112 0.45 4.65 -10.99
CA VAL A 112 -0.52 5.59 -11.57
C VAL A 112 -0.01 6.13 -12.91
N THR A 113 1.25 6.59 -12.96
CA THR A 113 1.90 7.04 -14.20
C THR A 113 1.91 5.95 -15.28
N MET A 114 2.15 4.70 -14.90
CA MET A 114 2.14 3.56 -15.80
C MET A 114 0.75 3.30 -16.39
N LEU A 115 -0.30 3.34 -15.56
CA LEU A 115 -1.69 3.19 -16.00
C LEU A 115 -2.13 4.34 -16.92
N ARG A 116 -1.75 5.58 -16.61
CA ARG A 116 -1.99 6.75 -17.48
C ARG A 116 -1.34 6.58 -18.85
N LYS A 117 -0.08 6.14 -18.89
CA LYS A 117 0.64 5.83 -20.15
C LYS A 117 0.00 4.67 -20.90
N ALA A 118 -0.62 3.74 -20.23
CA ALA A 118 -1.40 2.65 -20.83
C ALA A 118 -2.76 3.12 -21.37
N GLY A 119 -3.13 4.40 -21.15
CA GLY A 119 -4.34 5.02 -21.66
C GLY A 119 -5.53 4.97 -20.71
N ALA A 120 -5.33 4.74 -19.43
CA ALA A 120 -6.39 4.91 -18.42
C ALA A 120 -6.90 6.37 -18.44
N LYS A 121 -8.21 6.54 -18.46
CA LYS A 121 -8.89 7.87 -18.50
C LYS A 121 -8.83 8.51 -17.12
N GLU A 122 -9.16 7.74 -16.10
CA GLU A 122 -9.10 8.15 -14.70
C GLU A 122 -8.48 7.02 -13.87
N VAL A 123 -7.80 7.37 -12.77
CA VAL A 123 -7.23 6.42 -11.80
C VAL A 123 -7.60 6.85 -10.39
N HIS A 124 -8.52 6.12 -9.79
CA HIS A 124 -8.99 6.32 -8.42
C HIS A 124 -8.28 5.35 -7.49
N LEU A 125 -7.47 5.86 -6.57
CA LEU A 125 -6.63 5.06 -5.69
C LEU A 125 -7.36 4.75 -4.38
N ARG A 126 -7.36 3.48 -3.98
CA ARG A 126 -7.93 3.01 -2.71
C ARG A 126 -6.90 2.14 -2.00
N ILE A 127 -6.63 2.47 -0.75
CA ILE A 127 -5.58 1.85 0.05
C ILE A 127 -6.21 1.08 1.21
N SER A 128 -5.95 -0.22 1.27
CA SER A 128 -6.57 -1.13 2.24
C SER A 128 -5.92 -1.11 3.63
N SER A 129 -5.11 -0.09 3.91
CA SER A 129 -4.64 0.27 5.25
C SER A 129 -4.94 1.74 5.55
N PRO A 130 -4.96 2.16 6.83
CA PRO A 130 -4.88 3.57 7.19
C PRO A 130 -3.53 4.19 6.79
N PRO A 131 -3.41 5.53 6.77
CA PRO A 131 -2.12 6.20 6.54
C PRO A 131 -1.12 5.85 7.64
N PHE A 132 0.11 5.51 7.26
CA PHE A 132 1.21 5.31 8.22
C PHE A 132 1.75 6.66 8.69
N THR A 133 1.49 6.98 9.96
CA THR A 133 1.94 8.24 10.60
C THR A 133 2.98 8.01 11.69
N TRP A 134 3.26 6.75 12.04
CA TRP A 134 4.23 6.36 13.05
C TRP A 134 5.04 5.14 12.59
N PRO A 135 6.33 5.04 12.98
CA PRO A 135 7.14 3.85 12.69
C PRO A 135 6.62 2.63 13.45
N CYS A 136 6.90 1.43 12.93
CA CYS A 136 6.66 0.20 13.66
C CYS A 136 7.93 -0.22 14.42
N TYR A 137 7.80 -0.58 15.70
CA TYR A 137 8.91 -1.07 16.53
C TYR A 137 8.83 -2.58 16.79
N TYR A 138 7.85 -3.27 16.20
CA TYR A 138 7.61 -4.69 16.45
C TYR A 138 8.02 -5.56 15.25
N GLY A 139 7.10 -5.89 14.37
CA GLY A 139 7.34 -6.90 13.33
C GLY A 139 7.27 -6.38 11.90
N THR A 140 6.83 -5.14 11.69
CA THR A 140 6.69 -4.58 10.34
C THR A 140 7.81 -3.58 10.05
N ASP A 141 8.43 -3.70 8.88
CA ASP A 141 9.47 -2.76 8.43
C ASP A 141 8.84 -1.44 7.94
N ILE A 142 8.30 -0.67 8.89
CA ILE A 142 7.85 0.70 8.68
C ILE A 142 9.01 1.62 9.05
N PRO A 143 9.49 2.44 8.11
CA PRO A 143 10.68 3.26 8.27
C PRO A 143 10.50 4.36 9.32
N SER A 144 11.54 5.18 9.48
CA SER A 144 11.50 6.35 10.35
C SER A 144 10.40 7.33 9.94
N LYS A 145 9.91 8.11 10.89
CA LYS A 145 8.86 9.11 10.68
C LYS A 145 9.15 10.07 9.52
N GLY A 146 10.44 10.40 9.33
CA GLY A 146 10.90 11.28 8.26
C GLY A 146 10.74 10.71 6.84
N GLU A 147 10.56 9.39 6.69
CA GLU A 147 10.35 8.73 5.41
C GLU A 147 8.87 8.45 5.09
N LEU A 148 7.98 8.61 6.09
CA LEU A 148 6.54 8.38 5.93
C LEU A 148 5.89 9.57 5.21
N ILE A 149 5.29 9.34 4.06
CA ILE A 149 4.67 10.40 3.27
C ILE A 149 3.51 11.07 4.02
N ALA A 150 2.72 10.28 4.77
CA ALA A 150 1.58 10.78 5.55
C ALA A 150 1.97 11.58 6.80
N CYS A 151 3.27 11.63 7.15
CA CYS A 151 3.78 12.56 8.17
C CYS A 151 4.06 13.96 7.62
N LYS A 152 4.17 14.11 6.30
CA LYS A 152 4.59 15.35 5.62
C LYS A 152 3.49 15.97 4.80
N HIS A 153 2.52 15.16 4.37
CA HIS A 153 1.50 15.55 3.41
C HIS A 153 0.11 15.09 3.86
N THR A 154 -0.87 15.90 3.58
CA THR A 154 -2.29 15.58 3.72
C THR A 154 -2.70 14.54 2.67
N VAL A 155 -3.87 13.91 2.83
CA VAL A 155 -4.40 12.94 1.86
C VAL A 155 -4.55 13.58 0.48
N ASP A 156 -5.02 14.83 0.41
CA ASP A 156 -5.18 15.57 -0.86
C ASP A 156 -3.84 15.85 -1.53
N GLU A 157 -2.80 16.17 -0.75
CA GLU A 157 -1.46 16.36 -1.29
C GLU A 157 -0.86 15.05 -1.78
N ILE A 158 -1.06 13.94 -1.05
CA ILE A 158 -0.62 12.60 -1.48
C ILE A 158 -1.35 12.19 -2.76
N CYS A 159 -2.64 12.49 -2.88
CA CYS A 159 -3.40 12.27 -4.11
C CYS A 159 -2.77 13.01 -5.29
N LYS A 160 -2.47 14.30 -5.14
CA LYS A 160 -1.80 15.12 -6.16
C LYS A 160 -0.41 14.59 -6.51
N ILE A 161 0.40 14.24 -5.51
CA ILE A 161 1.75 13.69 -5.69
C ILE A 161 1.70 12.36 -6.46
N SER A 162 0.70 11.51 -6.17
CA SER A 162 0.52 10.23 -6.87
C SER A 162 0.00 10.37 -8.29
N GLY A 163 -0.56 11.52 -8.66
CA GLY A 163 -1.20 11.75 -9.97
C GLY A 163 -2.54 11.05 -10.13
N ALA A 164 -3.14 10.58 -9.03
CA ALA A 164 -4.47 9.99 -9.01
C ALA A 164 -5.57 11.06 -9.05
N ASP A 165 -6.76 10.69 -9.55
CA ASP A 165 -7.94 11.58 -9.57
C ASP A 165 -8.62 11.64 -8.21
N SER A 166 -8.55 10.56 -7.42
CA SER A 166 -8.98 10.53 -6.02
C SER A 166 -8.19 9.50 -5.22
N LEU A 167 -8.10 9.72 -3.90
CA LEU A 167 -7.43 8.84 -2.96
C LEU A 167 -8.32 8.60 -1.74
N GLY A 168 -8.51 7.33 -1.38
CA GLY A 168 -9.17 6.93 -0.14
C GLY A 168 -8.34 5.88 0.61
N TYR A 169 -8.17 6.08 1.91
CA TYR A 169 -7.54 5.12 2.82
C TYR A 169 -8.59 4.41 3.66
N LEU A 170 -8.34 3.16 4.01
CA LEU A 170 -9.15 2.46 5.01
C LEU A 170 -9.16 3.28 6.31
N PRO A 171 -10.34 3.67 6.86
CA PRO A 171 -10.39 4.41 8.11
C PRO A 171 -9.88 3.57 9.29
N ALA A 172 -9.10 4.17 10.19
CA ALA A 172 -8.50 3.45 11.32
C ALA A 172 -9.53 2.88 12.31
N ASP A 173 -10.67 3.54 12.46
CA ASP A 173 -11.81 3.09 13.28
C ASP A 173 -12.55 1.88 12.67
N LYS A 174 -12.35 1.59 11.39
CA LYS A 174 -12.94 0.44 10.70
C LYS A 174 -12.06 -0.83 10.73
N LEU A 175 -10.85 -0.74 11.29
CA LEU A 175 -9.94 -1.90 11.36
C LEU A 175 -10.54 -3.10 12.10
N SER A 176 -11.36 -2.88 13.14
CA SER A 176 -12.05 -3.97 13.83
C SER A 176 -13.08 -4.67 12.92
N GLN A 177 -13.76 -3.93 12.05
CA GLN A 177 -14.71 -4.48 11.08
C GLN A 177 -13.99 -5.34 10.03
N MET A 178 -12.81 -4.91 9.56
CA MET A 178 -11.96 -5.70 8.68
C MET A 178 -11.61 -7.07 9.28
N LEU A 179 -11.53 -7.17 10.59
CA LEU A 179 -11.31 -8.41 11.32
C LEU A 179 -12.62 -9.12 11.70
N LEU A 180 -13.73 -8.80 11.04
CA LEU A 180 -15.05 -9.38 11.26
C LEU A 180 -15.51 -9.29 12.73
N ASN A 181 -15.00 -8.30 13.47
CA ASN A 181 -15.21 -8.10 14.91
C ASN A 181 -14.85 -9.31 15.80
N LYS A 182 -13.98 -10.21 15.30
CA LYS A 182 -13.58 -11.44 15.99
C LYS A 182 -12.28 -11.32 16.78
N ALA A 183 -11.45 -10.28 16.50
CA ALA A 183 -10.18 -10.11 17.20
C ALA A 183 -10.36 -9.45 18.56
N ASN A 184 -9.69 -9.97 19.58
CA ASN A 184 -9.64 -9.42 20.94
C ASN A 184 -8.75 -8.17 21.08
N GLY A 185 -8.48 -7.50 19.99
CA GLY A 185 -7.64 -6.32 19.90
C GLY A 185 -6.58 -6.47 18.80
N ILE A 186 -6.21 -5.35 18.24
CA ILE A 186 -5.17 -5.25 17.19
C ILE A 186 -4.21 -4.13 17.54
N CYS A 187 -2.95 -4.30 17.19
CA CYS A 187 -1.98 -3.22 17.28
C CYS A 187 -2.22 -2.22 16.14
N THR A 188 -2.55 -0.98 16.50
CA THR A 188 -2.75 0.13 15.54
C THR A 188 -1.67 1.21 15.67
N ALA A 189 -0.55 0.91 16.34
CA ALA A 189 0.46 1.88 16.72
C ALA A 189 1.05 2.66 15.54
N CYS A 190 1.30 2.01 14.40
CA CYS A 190 1.83 2.66 13.21
C CYS A 190 0.83 3.66 12.57
N PHE A 191 -0.45 3.61 12.92
CA PHE A 191 -1.48 4.54 12.47
C PHE A 191 -1.82 5.60 13.51
N THR A 192 -1.78 5.24 14.81
CA THR A 192 -2.31 6.06 15.92
C THR A 192 -1.24 6.61 16.86
N GLY A 193 -0.02 6.06 16.84
CA GLY A 193 1.05 6.37 17.79
C GLY A 193 0.85 5.75 19.19
N LYS A 194 -0.21 4.95 19.39
CA LYS A 194 -0.48 4.29 20.68
C LYS A 194 0.13 2.88 20.66
N TYR A 195 1.31 2.75 21.25
CA TYR A 195 2.03 1.47 21.32
C TYR A 195 1.52 0.63 22.51
N PRO A 196 1.37 -0.71 22.34
CA PRO A 196 0.89 -1.59 23.39
C PRO A 196 1.89 -1.80 24.54
N THR A 197 3.17 -1.48 24.32
CA THR A 197 4.24 -1.55 25.33
C THR A 197 5.09 -0.28 25.29
N GLU A 198 5.84 -0.02 26.34
CA GLU A 198 6.86 1.04 26.31
C GLU A 198 7.93 0.74 25.26
N ILE A 199 8.31 1.75 24.50
CA ILE A 199 9.35 1.64 23.49
C ILE A 199 10.68 2.10 24.10
N PRO A 200 11.72 1.24 24.09
CA PRO A 200 13.04 1.62 24.61
C PRO A 200 13.59 2.86 23.91
N GLN A 201 14.14 3.81 24.70
CA GLN A 201 14.61 5.11 24.20
C GLN A 201 15.60 4.99 23.05
N LYS A 202 16.47 3.99 23.07
CA LYS A 202 17.43 3.71 22.00
C LYS A 202 16.78 3.42 20.65
N LEU A 203 15.62 2.77 20.65
CA LEU A 203 14.84 2.51 19.41
C LEU A 203 14.12 3.76 18.93
N LEU A 204 13.59 4.58 19.84
CA LEU A 204 12.98 5.87 19.50
C LEU A 204 13.99 6.76 18.78
N GLU A 205 15.16 6.98 19.38
CA GLU A 205 16.22 7.80 18.79
C GLU A 205 16.70 7.29 17.44
N GLY A 206 16.81 5.97 17.26
CA GLY A 206 17.22 5.34 15.99
C GLY A 206 16.24 5.60 14.84
N LYS A 207 14.94 5.63 15.13
CA LYS A 207 13.90 5.84 14.10
C LYS A 207 13.47 7.31 13.95
N GLU A 208 13.80 8.18 14.89
CA GLU A 208 13.60 9.62 14.77
C GLU A 208 14.70 10.33 13.97
N ARG A 209 15.95 9.84 14.06
CA ARG A 209 17.12 10.45 13.38
C ARG A 209 17.26 10.06 11.89
N GLY A 210 16.27 9.39 11.31
CA GLY A 210 16.36 8.90 9.93
C GLY A 210 17.23 7.64 9.84
N GLY A 211 16.63 6.56 9.42
CA GLY A 211 17.10 5.18 9.45
C GLY A 211 18.60 4.98 9.37
N VAL A 212 19.06 3.99 10.10
CA VAL A 212 20.42 3.46 9.96
C VAL A 212 20.64 3.18 8.47
N ASP A 213 21.57 3.91 7.87
CA ASP A 213 22.00 3.72 6.51
C ASP A 213 22.67 2.34 6.41
N PHE A 214 21.88 1.32 6.11
CA PHE A 214 22.35 -0.06 5.97
C PHE A 214 23.43 -0.19 4.91
N ASP A 215 23.50 0.76 3.95
CA ASP A 215 24.52 0.80 2.92
C ASP A 215 25.90 1.17 3.46
N LYS A 216 25.99 1.89 4.60
CA LYS A 216 27.30 2.24 5.22
C LYS A 216 27.91 1.13 6.06
N LYS A 217 27.10 0.16 6.55
CA LYS A 217 27.62 -0.94 7.38
C LYS A 217 28.25 -2.06 6.54
N LEU A 218 27.75 -2.30 5.32
CA LEU A 218 28.26 -3.34 4.43
C LEU A 218 29.60 -2.99 3.77
N VAL A 219 30.02 -1.72 3.81
CA VAL A 219 31.30 -1.27 3.24
C VAL A 219 32.43 -1.32 4.29
N LYS A 220 32.12 -1.32 5.59
CA LYS A 220 33.15 -1.35 6.66
C LYS A 220 33.61 -2.75 7.05
N ASP A 221 32.86 -3.80 6.72
CA ASP A 221 33.22 -5.19 7.04
C ASP A 221 33.99 -5.88 5.90
N LYS A 222 34.47 -5.12 4.90
CA LYS A 222 35.29 -5.59 3.78
C LYS A 222 36.62 -4.84 3.59
N GLN A 223 37.16 -4.29 4.70
CA GLN A 223 38.55 -3.80 4.74
C GLN A 223 39.36 -4.57 5.78
#